data_a4146f51f856c75486e5dc1eba672915
#
_entry.id   a4146f51f856c75486e5dc1eba672915
#
_cell.length_a   1.000
_cell.length_b   1.000
_cell.length_c   1.000
_cell.angle_alpha   90.00
_cell.angle_beta   90.00
_cell.angle_gamma   90.00
#
_symmetry.space_group_name_H-M   'P 1'
#
loop_
_entity.id
_entity.type
_entity.pdbx_description
1 polymer ?
#
loop_
_entity_poly.entity_id
_entity_poly.type
_entity_poly.pdbx_seq_one_letter_code
_entity_poly.pdbx_strand_id
1 'polypeptide(L)'
;DNKFSKAHTRGQPLYATEEVMLSKFRLQPPGTLLDESGLKALGRHGVRQGPAGWTWKFDWHGLTFPYGSVWPQLPDIAIDALIVRGEHSLILPRPALEQVAAGLPRGRALEIAGAHHHVSLDKPRELAEAVAAYAAGLPE
;
A
#
# COMPACT_ATOMS: atom_id res chain seq x y z
N ASP A 1 -11.53 17.62 -2.07
CA ASP A 1 -10.24 18.23 -2.49
C ASP A 1 -9.17 17.16 -2.43
N ASN A 2 -8.85 16.60 -3.59
CA ASN A 2 -7.85 15.55 -3.71
C ASN A 2 -6.44 16.16 -3.57
N LYS A 3 -5.75 15.92 -2.45
CA LYS A 3 -4.38 16.39 -2.23
C LYS A 3 -3.40 15.94 -3.33
N PHE A 4 -3.71 14.84 -4.01
CA PHE A 4 -2.92 14.32 -5.12
C PHE A 4 -3.05 15.15 -6.41
N SER A 5 -4.19 15.80 -6.67
CA SER A 5 -4.36 16.63 -7.86
C SER A 5 -3.46 17.87 -7.89
N LYS A 6 -3.08 18.40 -6.71
CA LYS A 6 -2.14 19.52 -6.60
C LYS A 6 -0.66 19.12 -6.77
N ALA A 7 -0.34 17.84 -6.62
CA ALA A 7 1.03 17.35 -6.80
C ALA A 7 1.43 17.33 -8.28
N HIS A 8 0.49 17.11 -9.20
CA HIS A 8 0.74 17.01 -10.64
C HIS A 8 1.17 18.30 -11.30
N THR A 9 0.63 19.44 -10.85
CA THR A 9 0.95 20.75 -11.45
C THR A 9 2.36 21.22 -11.11
N ARG A 10 3.04 20.56 -10.13
CA ARG A 10 4.37 20.96 -9.66
C ARG A 10 5.52 20.13 -10.21
N GLY A 11 5.23 19.08 -10.98
CA GLY A 11 6.25 18.14 -11.45
C GLY A 11 6.86 17.28 -10.33
N GLN A 12 7.74 16.36 -10.70
CA GLN A 12 8.43 15.48 -9.76
C GLN A 12 9.41 16.27 -8.89
N PRO A 13 9.36 16.17 -7.55
CA PRO A 13 10.25 16.91 -6.66
C PRO A 13 11.71 16.48 -6.85
N LEU A 14 12.62 17.46 -6.81
CA LEU A 14 14.07 17.29 -6.84
C LEU A 14 14.67 17.75 -5.51
N TYR A 15 15.65 17.02 -5.04
CA TYR A 15 16.34 17.28 -3.77
C TYR A 15 17.85 17.33 -3.99
N ALA A 16 18.53 18.21 -3.25
CA ALA A 16 19.97 18.38 -3.40
C ALA A 16 20.77 17.15 -2.93
N THR A 17 20.32 16.49 -1.86
CA THR A 17 20.98 15.30 -1.30
C THR A 17 19.98 14.20 -0.96
N GLU A 18 20.50 12.96 -0.82
CA GLU A 18 19.71 11.80 -0.36
C GLU A 18 19.13 12.07 1.04
N GLU A 19 19.92 12.62 1.95
CA GLU A 19 19.50 12.88 3.33
C GLU A 19 18.32 13.85 3.39
N VAL A 20 18.37 14.94 2.62
CA VAL A 20 17.25 15.90 2.53
C VAL A 20 16.00 15.19 1.99
N MET A 21 16.16 14.34 0.99
CA MET A 21 15.07 13.59 0.41
C MET A 21 14.47 12.59 1.41
N LEU A 22 15.30 11.79 2.07
CA LEU A 22 14.87 10.79 3.05
C LEU A 22 14.21 11.44 4.27
N SER A 23 14.62 12.66 4.67
CA SER A 23 13.94 13.41 5.72
C SER A 23 12.49 13.76 5.38
N LYS A 24 12.12 13.74 4.11
CA LYS A 24 10.75 13.99 3.61
C LYS A 24 9.97 12.69 3.33
N PHE A 25 10.64 11.53 3.43
CA PHE A 25 9.95 10.25 3.23
C PHE A 25 8.88 10.04 4.30
N ARG A 26 7.68 9.69 3.87
CA ARG A 26 6.54 9.34 4.72
C ARG A 26 5.72 8.26 4.05
N LEU A 27 5.33 7.26 4.81
CA LEU A 27 4.33 6.30 4.36
C LEU A 27 2.96 6.95 4.17
N GLN A 28 2.24 6.50 3.17
CA GLN A 28 0.86 6.92 2.91
C GLN A 28 -0.03 5.68 2.71
N PRO A 29 -1.02 5.47 3.57
CA PRO A 29 -1.35 6.25 4.77
C PRO A 29 -0.27 6.16 5.86
N PRO A 30 -0.24 7.09 6.83
CA PRO A 30 0.70 7.04 7.94
C PRO A 30 0.37 5.87 8.88
N GLY A 31 1.34 5.50 9.70
CA GLY A 31 1.26 4.40 10.67
C GLY A 31 2.03 3.17 10.21
N THR A 32 2.94 2.72 11.06
CA THR A 32 3.77 1.51 10.88
C THR A 32 4.44 1.16 12.21
N LEU A 33 4.82 -0.09 12.37
CA LEU A 33 5.66 -0.57 13.46
C LEU A 33 7.16 -0.37 13.20
N LEU A 34 7.54 0.08 11.98
CA LEU A 34 8.93 0.40 11.70
C LEU A 34 9.37 1.61 12.52
N ASP A 35 10.58 1.51 13.08
CA ASP A 35 11.27 2.64 13.66
C ASP A 35 11.82 3.60 12.58
N GLU A 36 12.46 4.70 13.02
CA GLU A 36 13.05 5.67 12.10
C GLU A 36 14.13 5.06 11.20
N SER A 37 14.91 4.11 11.71
CA SER A 37 15.95 3.41 10.96
C SER A 37 15.35 2.55 9.85
N GLY A 38 14.32 1.78 10.16
CA GLY A 38 13.56 0.97 9.19
C GLY A 38 12.90 1.83 8.11
N LEU A 39 12.29 2.96 8.50
CA LEU A 39 11.73 3.91 7.54
C LEU A 39 12.77 4.51 6.60
N LYS A 40 13.95 4.88 7.12
CA LYS A 40 15.05 5.38 6.28
C LYS A 40 15.57 4.30 5.33
N ALA A 41 15.74 3.08 5.82
CA ALA A 41 16.16 1.94 5.00
C ALA A 41 15.17 1.69 3.86
N LEU A 42 13.87 1.67 4.16
CA LEU A 42 12.82 1.54 3.16
C LEU A 42 12.87 2.69 2.14
N GLY A 43 12.98 3.94 2.62
CA GLY A 43 13.05 5.13 1.78
C GLY A 43 14.19 5.08 0.76
N ARG A 44 15.37 4.57 1.14
CA ARG A 44 16.53 4.42 0.24
C ARG A 44 16.25 3.54 -0.98
N HIS A 45 15.41 2.54 -0.85
CA HIS A 45 15.00 1.72 -2.00
C HIS A 45 14.08 2.48 -2.97
N GLY A 46 13.38 3.50 -2.49
CA GLY A 46 12.44 4.32 -3.27
C GLY A 46 13.06 5.53 -3.97
N VAL A 47 14.37 5.80 -3.80
CA VAL A 47 15.03 6.99 -4.33
C VAL A 47 16.05 6.66 -5.42
N ARG A 48 16.35 7.63 -6.27
CA ARG A 48 17.42 7.56 -7.28
C ARG A 48 18.08 8.92 -7.43
N GLN A 49 19.36 8.90 -7.77
CA GLN A 49 20.10 10.08 -8.21
C GLN A 49 19.97 10.23 -9.73
N GLY A 50 19.73 11.45 -10.18
CA GLY A 50 19.74 11.85 -11.59
C GLY A 50 20.61 13.07 -11.81
N PRO A 51 20.75 13.56 -13.07
CA PRO A 51 21.59 14.71 -13.39
C PRO A 51 21.22 15.99 -12.65
N ALA A 52 19.92 16.15 -12.32
CA ALA A 52 19.40 17.35 -11.63
C ALA A 52 19.28 17.20 -10.10
N GLY A 53 19.72 16.07 -9.53
CA GLY A 53 19.62 15.80 -8.10
C GLY A 53 18.91 14.49 -7.78
N TRP A 54 18.47 14.34 -6.54
CA TRP A 54 17.78 13.16 -6.04
C TRP A 54 16.27 13.26 -6.24
N THR A 55 15.63 12.14 -6.61
CA THR A 55 14.20 12.07 -6.85
C THR A 55 13.63 10.68 -6.51
N TRP A 56 12.30 10.55 -6.46
CA TRP A 56 11.61 9.27 -6.24
C TRP A 56 11.68 8.39 -7.49
N LYS A 57 11.77 7.06 -7.31
CA LYS A 57 11.75 6.08 -8.41
C LYS A 57 10.36 5.90 -9.02
N PHE A 58 9.30 6.09 -8.22
CA PHE A 58 7.95 5.90 -8.72
C PHE A 58 7.57 6.98 -9.75
N ASP A 59 6.68 6.65 -10.65
CA ASP A 59 6.14 7.59 -11.63
C ASP A 59 5.22 8.60 -10.92
N TRP A 60 5.69 9.84 -10.85
CA TRP A 60 4.93 10.94 -10.24
C TRP A 60 3.61 11.22 -10.98
N HIS A 61 3.59 11.03 -12.32
CA HIS A 61 2.39 11.21 -13.13
C HIS A 61 1.39 10.08 -12.95
N GLY A 62 1.84 8.88 -12.60
CA GLY A 62 0.98 7.74 -12.27
C GLY A 62 0.09 7.93 -11.04
N LEU A 63 0.28 8.99 -10.27
CA LEU A 63 -0.60 9.31 -9.12
C LEU A 63 -1.94 9.94 -9.51
N THR A 64 -2.20 10.21 -10.81
CA THR A 64 -3.47 10.74 -11.32
C THR A 64 -4.31 9.67 -12.00
N PHE A 65 -4.76 8.69 -11.27
CA PHE A 65 -5.80 7.82 -11.83
C PHE A 65 -7.17 8.48 -11.72
N PRO A 66 -8.00 8.41 -12.78
CA PRO A 66 -9.42 8.64 -12.62
C PRO A 66 -9.96 7.50 -11.73
N TYR A 67 -10.20 7.80 -10.47
CA TYR A 67 -10.77 6.81 -9.53
C TYR A 67 -12.22 6.55 -9.92
N GLY A 68 -12.45 5.41 -10.61
CA GLY A 68 -13.77 4.83 -10.76
C GLY A 68 -14.12 3.95 -9.56
N SER A 69 -15.41 3.70 -9.35
CA SER A 69 -15.84 2.67 -8.40
C SER A 69 -15.50 1.28 -8.95
N VAL A 70 -14.86 0.44 -8.15
CA VAL A 70 -14.58 -0.98 -8.49
C VAL A 70 -15.69 -1.93 -8.02
N TRP A 71 -16.64 -1.44 -7.23
CA TRP A 71 -17.71 -2.25 -6.66
C TRP A 71 -18.54 -3.02 -7.69
N PRO A 72 -18.93 -2.43 -8.85
CA PRO A 72 -19.70 -3.15 -9.85
C PRO A 72 -18.94 -4.31 -10.51
N GLN A 73 -17.61 -4.31 -10.49
CA GLN A 73 -16.77 -5.34 -11.10
C GLN A 73 -16.47 -6.53 -10.16
N LEU A 74 -16.69 -6.39 -8.84
CA LEU A 74 -16.37 -7.45 -7.89
C LEU A 74 -17.06 -8.79 -8.20
N PRO A 75 -18.34 -8.84 -8.59
CA PRO A 75 -19.01 -10.11 -8.92
C PRO A 75 -18.42 -10.84 -10.14
N ASP A 76 -17.73 -10.13 -11.03
CA ASP A 76 -17.13 -10.68 -12.24
C ASP A 76 -15.73 -11.30 -12.00
N ILE A 77 -15.15 -11.08 -10.81
CA ILE A 77 -13.84 -11.59 -10.43
C ILE A 77 -13.99 -13.02 -9.91
N ALA A 78 -13.92 -14.01 -10.80
CA ALA A 78 -14.18 -15.41 -10.49
C ALA A 78 -12.96 -16.20 -9.95
N ILE A 79 -11.86 -15.54 -9.64
CA ILE A 79 -10.67 -16.16 -9.02
C ILE A 79 -10.81 -16.22 -7.50
N ASP A 80 -10.06 -17.13 -6.86
CA ASP A 80 -9.92 -17.14 -5.42
C ASP A 80 -9.14 -15.90 -4.96
N ALA A 81 -9.69 -15.17 -3.99
CA ALA A 81 -9.11 -13.91 -3.54
C ALA A 81 -9.08 -13.81 -2.01
N LEU A 82 -7.90 -13.54 -1.46
CA LEU A 82 -7.72 -13.21 -0.06
C LEU A 82 -7.52 -11.69 0.10
N ILE A 83 -8.43 -11.05 0.80
CA ILE A 83 -8.36 -9.62 1.12
C ILE A 83 -7.80 -9.48 2.52
N VAL A 84 -6.60 -8.91 2.64
CA VAL A 84 -5.92 -8.73 3.92
C VAL A 84 -5.93 -7.26 4.35
N ARG A 85 -6.25 -7.02 5.61
CA ARG A 85 -6.09 -5.70 6.23
C ARG A 85 -5.29 -5.78 7.53
N GLY A 86 -4.59 -4.74 7.88
CA GLY A 86 -4.10 -4.55 9.24
C GLY A 86 -5.18 -3.98 10.14
N GLU A 87 -5.25 -4.43 11.39
CA GLU A 87 -6.24 -3.99 12.39
C GLU A 87 -6.34 -2.46 12.51
N HIS A 88 -5.19 -1.76 12.41
CA HIS A 88 -5.08 -0.30 12.53
C HIS A 88 -5.06 0.44 11.18
N SER A 89 -5.50 -0.22 10.09
CA SER A 89 -5.56 0.42 8.78
C SER A 89 -6.53 1.60 8.76
N LEU A 90 -6.02 2.79 8.39
CA LEU A 90 -6.79 4.02 8.32
C LEU A 90 -7.65 4.16 7.05
N ILE A 91 -7.36 3.38 6.00
CA ILE A 91 -8.03 3.50 4.70
C ILE A 91 -8.86 2.28 4.30
N LEU A 92 -8.74 1.16 5.03
CA LEU A 92 -9.57 -0.01 4.84
C LEU A 92 -10.21 -0.38 6.19
N PRO A 93 -11.35 0.21 6.56
CA PRO A 93 -12.06 -0.17 7.77
C PRO A 93 -12.64 -1.58 7.65
N ARG A 94 -12.85 -2.26 8.79
CA ARG A 94 -13.37 -3.64 8.82
C ARG A 94 -14.65 -3.84 8.00
N PRO A 95 -15.67 -2.96 8.08
CA PRO A 95 -16.87 -3.14 7.24
C PRO A 95 -16.57 -3.11 5.74
N ALA A 96 -15.61 -2.28 5.29
CA ALA A 96 -15.22 -2.26 3.88
C ALA A 96 -14.47 -3.52 3.46
N LEU A 97 -13.60 -4.08 4.32
CA LEU A 97 -12.97 -5.39 4.10
C LEU A 97 -14.02 -6.48 3.89
N GLU A 98 -14.99 -6.56 4.80
CA GLU A 98 -16.07 -7.56 4.76
C GLU A 98 -16.94 -7.38 3.51
N GLN A 99 -17.26 -6.14 3.15
CA GLN A 99 -18.04 -5.84 1.95
C GLN A 99 -17.30 -6.20 0.65
N VAL A 100 -15.99 -5.93 0.56
CA VAL A 100 -15.19 -6.35 -0.60
C VAL A 100 -15.17 -7.88 -0.71
N ALA A 101 -14.91 -8.58 0.39
CA ALA A 101 -14.87 -10.05 0.39
C ALA A 101 -16.23 -10.65 0.02
N ALA A 102 -17.33 -10.09 0.52
CA ALA A 102 -18.68 -10.54 0.17
C ALA A 102 -19.09 -10.23 -1.28
N GLY A 103 -18.51 -9.18 -1.88
CA GLY A 103 -18.73 -8.83 -3.29
C GLY A 103 -18.02 -9.74 -4.28
N LEU A 104 -17.03 -10.49 -3.84
CA LEU A 104 -16.27 -11.44 -4.64
C LEU A 104 -16.86 -12.85 -4.52
N PRO A 105 -17.12 -13.57 -5.62
CA PRO A 105 -17.68 -14.95 -5.59
C PRO A 105 -16.87 -15.93 -4.74
N ARG A 106 -15.55 -15.76 -4.68
CA ARG A 106 -14.62 -16.59 -3.90
C ARG A 106 -13.70 -15.75 -3.03
N GLY A 107 -14.26 -14.66 -2.47
CA GLY A 107 -13.52 -13.73 -1.60
C GLY A 107 -13.44 -14.24 -0.16
N ARG A 108 -12.28 -14.08 0.47
CA ARG A 108 -12.07 -14.31 1.91
C ARG A 108 -11.44 -13.09 2.54
N ALA A 109 -11.95 -12.67 3.69
CA ALA A 109 -11.42 -11.55 4.47
C ALA A 109 -10.49 -12.07 5.57
N LEU A 110 -9.39 -11.37 5.78
CA LEU A 110 -8.47 -11.62 6.89
C LEU A 110 -7.99 -10.30 7.49
N GLU A 111 -7.98 -10.24 8.81
CA GLU A 111 -7.39 -9.14 9.57
C GLU A 111 -6.14 -9.61 10.32
N ILE A 112 -5.04 -8.87 10.18
CA ILE A 112 -3.79 -9.10 10.91
C ILE A 112 -3.77 -8.16 12.13
N ALA A 113 -3.78 -8.76 13.31
CA ALA A 113 -3.79 -8.03 14.57
C ALA A 113 -2.53 -7.18 14.76
N GLY A 114 -2.69 -5.96 15.30
CA GLY A 114 -1.61 -5.02 15.59
C GLY A 114 -0.90 -4.43 14.37
N ALA A 115 -1.28 -4.78 13.15
CA ALA A 115 -0.70 -4.18 11.94
C ALA A 115 -1.44 -2.89 11.53
N HIS A 116 -0.71 -1.92 11.00
CA HIS A 116 -1.29 -0.78 10.29
C HIS A 116 -1.61 -1.16 8.83
N HIS A 117 -1.79 -0.16 7.97
CA HIS A 117 -2.15 -0.44 6.56
C HIS A 117 -1.08 -1.21 5.79
N HIS A 118 0.19 -0.94 6.08
CA HIS A 118 1.34 -1.58 5.44
C HIS A 118 1.69 -2.92 6.11
N VAL A 119 0.78 -3.89 6.03
CA VAL A 119 0.87 -5.18 6.72
C VAL A 119 2.18 -5.90 6.46
N SER A 120 2.68 -5.85 5.23
CA SER A 120 3.96 -6.47 4.83
C SER A 120 5.19 -5.86 5.51
N LEU A 121 5.10 -4.63 5.98
CA LEU A 121 6.16 -3.97 6.75
C LEU A 121 6.01 -4.23 8.25
N ASP A 122 4.79 -4.25 8.75
CA ASP A 122 4.49 -4.33 10.17
C ASP A 122 4.51 -5.77 10.69
N LYS A 123 3.97 -6.71 9.93
CA LYS A 123 3.73 -8.11 10.29
C LYS A 123 4.06 -9.06 9.14
N PRO A 124 5.32 -9.06 8.63
CA PRO A 124 5.68 -9.84 7.45
C PRO A 124 5.54 -11.35 7.64
N ARG A 125 5.84 -11.85 8.86
CA ARG A 125 5.73 -13.28 9.18
C ARG A 125 4.27 -13.72 9.20
N GLU A 126 3.44 -13.02 9.94
CA GLU A 126 2.00 -13.30 10.08
C GLU A 126 1.29 -13.22 8.72
N LEU A 127 1.69 -12.25 7.88
CA LEU A 127 1.19 -12.16 6.51
C LEU A 127 1.61 -13.37 5.66
N ALA A 128 2.90 -13.76 5.73
CA ALA A 128 3.40 -14.91 4.97
C ALA A 128 2.73 -16.22 5.38
N GLU A 129 2.56 -16.46 6.69
CA GLU A 129 1.86 -17.62 7.23
C GLU A 129 0.40 -17.66 6.77
N ALA A 130 -0.28 -16.52 6.80
CA ALA A 130 -1.67 -16.39 6.35
C ALA A 130 -1.84 -16.68 4.85
N VAL A 131 -0.94 -16.13 4.02
CA VAL A 131 -0.93 -16.37 2.57
C VAL A 131 -0.62 -17.84 2.26
N ALA A 132 0.34 -18.45 2.95
CA ALA A 132 0.68 -19.86 2.78
C ALA A 132 -0.50 -20.79 3.16
N ALA A 133 -1.14 -20.50 4.30
CA ALA A 133 -2.32 -21.28 4.75
C ALA A 133 -3.50 -21.13 3.77
N TYR A 134 -3.72 -19.92 3.24
CA TYR A 134 -4.75 -19.68 2.23
C TYR A 134 -4.45 -20.45 0.94
N ALA A 135 -3.22 -20.37 0.43
CA ALA A 135 -2.80 -21.06 -0.79
C ALA A 135 -2.91 -22.59 -0.68
N ALA A 136 -2.54 -23.17 0.47
CA ALA A 136 -2.67 -24.62 0.72
C ALA A 136 -4.13 -25.10 0.77
N GLY A 137 -5.09 -24.22 0.98
CA GLY A 137 -6.53 -24.55 0.99
C GLY A 137 -7.22 -24.32 -0.35
N LEU A 138 -6.49 -23.94 -1.40
CA LEU A 138 -7.06 -23.80 -2.75
C LEU A 138 -7.14 -25.17 -3.45
N PRO A 139 -8.17 -25.41 -4.29
CA PRO A 139 -8.23 -26.61 -5.14
C PRO A 139 -7.10 -26.57 -6.19
N GLU A 140 -6.59 -27.76 -6.55
CA GLU A 140 -5.64 -27.96 -7.67
C GLU A 140 -6.30 -27.66 -9.03
#